data_d1e12548f68ce6d40c437d5e2dbb3161
#
_entry.id   d1e12548f68ce6d40c437d5e2dbb3161
#
_cell.length_a   1.000
_cell.length_b   1.000
_cell.length_c   1.000
_cell.angle_alpha   90.00
_cell.angle_beta   90.00
_cell.angle_gamma   90.00
#
_symmetry.space_group_name_H-M   'P 1'
#
loop_
_entity.id
_entity.type
_entity.pdbx_description
1 polymer ?
#
loop_
_entity_poly.entity_id
_entity_poly.type
_entity_poly.pdbx_seq_one_letter_code
_entity_poly.pdbx_strand_id
1 'polypeptide(L)'
;MEETEHRLCDSSITLAFSVLGKRWNGMILGVLGSGPATFGELRKAVSGIGDTVLSERLVELAEVGLLRRDVAAGPPVTVSYQLTAAGSEVVPTISELGSWAKRNLARPDVAV
;
A
#
# COMPACT_ATOMS: atom_id res chain seq x y z
N MET A 1 25.55 5.42 21.53
CA MET A 1 25.41 4.44 22.59
C MET A 1 24.61 3.29 22.14
N GLU A 2 24.91 2.17 22.67
CA GLU A 2 24.20 0.96 22.27
C GLU A 2 22.74 1.04 22.62
N GLU A 3 22.41 1.66 23.74
CA GLU A 3 21.01 1.74 24.13
C GLU A 3 20.18 2.41 23.09
N THR A 4 20.72 3.46 22.47
CA THR A 4 19.99 4.16 21.44
C THR A 4 19.72 3.25 20.25
N GLU A 5 20.72 2.42 19.91
CA GLU A 5 20.55 1.52 18.79
C GLU A 5 19.52 0.45 19.05
N HIS A 6 19.32 0.07 20.30
CA HIS A 6 18.36 -0.96 20.63
C HIS A 6 16.95 -0.45 20.70
N ARG A 7 16.77 0.86 20.65
CA ARG A 7 15.44 1.42 20.63
C ARG A 7 14.94 1.38 19.20
N LEU A 8 13.64 1.20 19.06
CA LEU A 8 13.05 1.03 17.75
C LEU A 8 12.77 2.37 17.08
N CYS A 9 13.58 3.36 17.35
CA CYS A 9 13.42 4.66 16.74
C CYS A 9 14.45 4.89 15.65
N ASP A 10 14.90 3.85 15.00
CA ASP A 10 15.86 4.04 13.95
C ASP A 10 15.18 4.53 12.68
N SER A 11 16.00 4.94 11.75
CA SER A 11 15.50 5.58 10.55
C SER A 11 14.77 4.62 9.62
N SER A 12 15.04 3.31 9.70
CA SER A 12 14.36 2.38 8.80
C SER A 12 12.90 2.21 9.20
N ILE A 13 12.60 2.20 10.50
CA ILE A 13 11.20 2.14 10.95
C ILE A 13 10.49 3.43 10.55
N THR A 14 11.14 4.57 10.76
CA THR A 14 10.57 5.85 10.35
C THR A 14 10.30 5.86 8.86
N LEU A 15 11.25 5.37 8.08
CA LEU A 15 11.11 5.33 6.63
C LEU A 15 9.94 4.44 6.21
N ALA A 16 9.81 3.27 6.82
CA ALA A 16 8.72 2.37 6.49
C ALA A 16 7.37 3.03 6.73
N PHE A 17 7.21 3.70 7.86
CA PHE A 17 5.93 4.32 8.17
C PHE A 17 5.72 5.65 7.46
N SER A 18 6.76 6.24 6.91
CA SER A 18 6.55 7.42 6.04
C SER A 18 5.75 7.04 4.80
N VAL A 19 5.79 5.78 4.41
CA VAL A 19 5.01 5.28 3.29
C VAL A 19 3.77 4.55 3.78
N LEU A 20 3.94 3.53 4.62
CA LEU A 20 2.84 2.68 5.05
C LEU A 20 1.93 3.35 6.06
N GLY A 21 2.40 4.41 6.71
CA GLY A 21 1.59 5.14 7.67
C GLY A 21 0.59 6.09 7.04
N LYS A 22 0.72 6.36 5.76
CA LYS A 22 -0.26 7.20 5.08
C LYS A 22 -1.53 6.39 4.84
N ARG A 23 -2.65 7.04 5.09
CA ARG A 23 -3.93 6.39 4.91
C ARG A 23 -4.05 5.85 3.48
N TRP A 24 -4.57 4.68 3.34
CA TRP A 24 -4.87 3.97 2.10
C TRP A 24 -3.69 3.23 1.49
N ASN A 25 -2.43 3.59 1.79
CA ASN A 25 -1.30 2.99 1.10
C ASN A 25 -1.19 1.49 1.32
N GLY A 26 -1.35 1.05 2.57
CA GLY A 26 -1.30 -0.39 2.85
C GLY A 26 -2.41 -1.15 2.14
N MET A 27 -3.60 -0.55 2.06
CA MET A 27 -4.73 -1.20 1.40
C MET A 27 -4.50 -1.31 -0.10
N ILE A 28 -3.98 -0.25 -0.72
CA ILE A 28 -3.68 -0.27 -2.15
C ILE A 28 -2.66 -1.37 -2.46
N LEU A 29 -1.59 -1.42 -1.69
CA LEU A 29 -0.55 -2.44 -1.89
C LEU A 29 -1.12 -3.83 -1.67
N GLY A 30 -1.98 -3.99 -0.68
CA GLY A 30 -2.60 -5.28 -0.42
C GLY A 30 -3.47 -5.75 -1.57
N VAL A 31 -4.25 -4.85 -2.14
CA VAL A 31 -5.10 -5.20 -3.29
C VAL A 31 -4.24 -5.62 -4.47
N LEU A 32 -3.17 -4.87 -4.73
CA LEU A 32 -2.28 -5.19 -5.84
C LEU A 32 -1.49 -6.47 -5.59
N GLY A 33 -1.45 -6.94 -4.37
CA GLY A 33 -0.84 -8.22 -4.06
C GLY A 33 -1.54 -9.39 -4.74
N SER A 34 -2.81 -9.21 -5.12
CA SER A 34 -3.56 -10.25 -5.84
C SER A 34 -3.35 -10.20 -7.34
N GLY A 35 -2.70 -9.17 -7.84
CA GLY A 35 -2.45 -9.02 -9.27
C GLY A 35 -2.67 -7.59 -9.73
N PRO A 36 -2.36 -7.32 -11.00
CA PRO A 36 -2.54 -5.98 -11.55
C PRO A 36 -3.99 -5.54 -11.49
N ALA A 37 -4.21 -4.25 -11.40
CA ALA A 37 -5.55 -3.68 -11.31
C ALA A 37 -5.59 -2.35 -12.02
N THR A 38 -6.75 -2.03 -12.57
CA THR A 38 -7.01 -0.72 -13.15
C THR A 38 -7.37 0.26 -12.06
N PHE A 39 -7.37 1.54 -12.42
CA PHE A 39 -7.78 2.59 -11.48
C PHE A 39 -9.18 2.31 -10.93
N GLY A 40 -10.11 1.96 -11.82
CA GLY A 40 -11.49 1.69 -11.39
C GLY A 40 -11.59 0.49 -10.47
N GLU A 41 -10.81 -0.54 -10.73
CA GLU A 41 -10.81 -1.73 -9.87
C GLU A 41 -10.26 -1.40 -8.50
N LEU A 42 -9.20 -0.58 -8.45
CA LEU A 42 -8.64 -0.14 -7.17
C LEU A 42 -9.63 0.70 -6.39
N ARG A 43 -10.33 1.61 -7.08
CA ARG A 43 -11.30 2.47 -6.42
C ARG A 43 -12.41 1.65 -5.79
N LYS A 44 -12.86 0.60 -6.48
CA LYS A 44 -13.89 -0.27 -5.92
C LYS A 44 -13.38 -1.10 -4.76
N ALA A 45 -12.16 -1.60 -4.89
CA ALA A 45 -11.61 -2.50 -3.86
C ALA A 45 -11.25 -1.74 -2.59
N VAL A 46 -10.80 -0.49 -2.71
CA VAL A 46 -10.46 0.33 -1.56
C VAL A 46 -11.66 1.23 -1.27
N SER A 47 -12.59 0.69 -0.53
CA SER A 47 -13.86 1.36 -0.28
C SER A 47 -13.65 2.68 0.45
N GLY A 48 -14.27 3.73 -0.06
CA GLY A 48 -14.22 5.03 0.58
C GLY A 48 -13.15 5.96 0.08
N ILE A 49 -12.24 5.49 -0.77
CA ILE A 49 -11.20 6.37 -1.31
C ILE A 49 -11.78 7.19 -2.46
N GLY A 50 -11.43 8.49 -2.48
CA GLY A 50 -11.83 9.34 -3.58
C GLY A 50 -10.82 9.28 -4.71
N ASP A 51 -11.27 9.73 -5.90
CA ASP A 51 -10.45 9.65 -7.10
C ASP A 51 -9.15 10.44 -6.98
N THR A 52 -9.25 11.66 -6.44
CA THR A 52 -8.07 12.51 -6.31
C THR A 52 -7.04 11.87 -5.37
N VAL A 53 -7.51 11.36 -4.24
CA VAL A 53 -6.60 10.76 -3.26
C VAL A 53 -5.99 9.49 -3.82
N LEU A 54 -6.78 8.65 -4.49
CA LEU A 54 -6.25 7.44 -5.09
C LEU A 54 -5.17 7.77 -6.12
N SER A 55 -5.44 8.77 -6.95
CA SER A 55 -4.48 9.19 -7.97
C SER A 55 -3.17 9.64 -7.32
N GLU A 56 -3.28 10.44 -6.26
CA GLU A 56 -2.08 10.93 -5.55
C GLU A 56 -1.30 9.79 -4.91
N ARG A 57 -2.01 8.85 -4.29
CA ARG A 57 -1.33 7.72 -3.64
C ARG A 57 -0.62 6.84 -4.65
N LEU A 58 -1.24 6.63 -5.82
CA LEU A 58 -0.61 5.82 -6.86
C LEU A 58 0.66 6.46 -7.39
N VAL A 59 0.64 7.79 -7.59
CA VAL A 59 1.83 8.51 -8.02
C VAL A 59 2.94 8.37 -6.97
N GLU A 60 2.60 8.58 -5.71
CA GLU A 60 3.60 8.50 -4.64
C GLU A 60 4.19 7.10 -4.51
N LEU A 61 3.34 6.08 -4.58
CA LEU A 61 3.82 4.70 -4.46
C LEU A 61 4.70 4.31 -5.65
N ALA A 62 4.39 4.86 -6.82
CA ALA A 62 5.24 4.64 -7.98
C ALA A 62 6.59 5.34 -7.81
N GLU A 63 6.58 6.55 -7.26
CA GLU A 63 7.81 7.31 -7.07
C GLU A 63 8.76 6.64 -6.08
N VAL A 64 8.22 6.00 -5.05
CA VAL A 64 9.08 5.28 -4.10
C VAL A 64 9.38 3.86 -4.57
N GLY A 65 8.91 3.47 -5.75
CA GLY A 65 9.31 2.22 -6.37
C GLY A 65 8.56 0.99 -5.92
N LEU A 66 7.36 1.14 -5.36
CA LEU A 66 6.60 -0.02 -4.87
C LEU A 66 5.58 -0.52 -5.89
N LEU A 67 5.19 0.33 -6.83
CA LEU A 67 4.32 -0.10 -7.91
C LEU A 67 4.73 0.61 -9.19
N ARG A 68 4.19 0.13 -10.30
CA ARG A 68 4.39 0.80 -11.57
C ARG A 68 3.08 0.88 -12.32
N ARG A 69 3.01 1.88 -13.18
CA ARG A 69 1.86 2.11 -14.03
C ARG A 69 2.19 1.56 -15.41
N ASP A 70 1.38 0.66 -15.89
CA ASP A 70 1.58 0.04 -17.19
C ASP A 70 0.50 0.52 -18.14
N VAL A 71 0.92 0.90 -19.33
CA VAL A 71 0.01 1.35 -20.38
C VAL A 71 0.10 0.34 -21.51
N ALA A 72 -1.03 -0.31 -21.80
CA ALA A 72 -1.10 -1.24 -22.92
C ALA A 72 -1.67 -0.51 -24.10
N ALA A 73 -0.98 -0.63 -25.24
CA ALA A 73 -1.43 0.00 -26.48
C ALA A 73 -2.76 -0.61 -26.90
N GLY A 74 -3.59 0.23 -27.47
CA GLY A 74 -4.91 -0.21 -27.89
C GLY A 74 -5.14 0.04 -29.32
N PRO A 75 -6.41 0.06 -29.80
CA PRO A 75 -7.64 0.41 -29.10
C PRO A 75 -8.29 -0.74 -28.37
N PRO A 76 -8.81 -0.47 -27.15
CA PRO A 76 -8.61 0.77 -26.42
C PRO A 76 -7.31 0.73 -25.63
N VAL A 77 -6.73 1.88 -25.39
CA VAL A 77 -5.58 1.99 -24.51
C VAL A 77 -6.05 1.65 -23.08
N THR A 78 -5.32 0.75 -22.42
CA THR A 78 -5.66 0.39 -21.06
C THR A 78 -4.49 0.71 -20.14
N VAL A 79 -4.81 1.18 -18.94
CA VAL A 79 -3.83 1.53 -17.94
C VAL A 79 -4.07 0.65 -16.71
N SER A 80 -3.03 0.00 -16.27
CA SER A 80 -3.12 -0.81 -15.04
C SER A 80 -1.95 -0.51 -14.15
N TYR A 81 -2.07 -0.94 -12.91
CA TYR A 81 -1.03 -0.77 -11.89
C TYR A 81 -0.65 -2.12 -11.39
N GLN A 82 0.63 -2.34 -11.12
CA GLN A 82 1.07 -3.60 -10.55
C GLN A 82 2.28 -3.36 -9.66
N LEU A 83 2.50 -4.28 -8.74
CA LEU A 83 3.59 -4.16 -7.82
C LEU A 83 4.93 -4.41 -8.51
N THR A 84 5.94 -3.69 -8.05
CA THR A 84 7.32 -4.03 -8.35
C THR A 84 7.76 -5.17 -7.44
N ALA A 85 8.99 -5.64 -7.62
CA ALA A 85 9.54 -6.64 -6.71
C ALA A 85 9.53 -6.14 -5.27
N ALA A 86 9.90 -4.87 -5.06
CA ALA A 86 9.90 -4.30 -3.72
C ALA A 86 8.48 -4.23 -3.14
N GLY A 87 7.50 -3.85 -3.98
CA GLY A 87 6.12 -3.82 -3.53
C GLY A 87 5.61 -5.20 -3.18
N SER A 88 5.95 -6.20 -3.99
CA SER A 88 5.54 -7.57 -3.71
C SER A 88 6.16 -8.06 -2.40
N GLU A 89 7.38 -7.65 -2.14
CA GLU A 89 8.08 -8.10 -0.95
C GLU A 89 7.43 -7.61 0.33
N VAL A 90 6.82 -6.43 0.31
CA VAL A 90 6.22 -5.87 1.53
C VAL A 90 4.82 -6.40 1.81
N VAL A 91 4.17 -7.03 0.84
CA VAL A 91 2.80 -7.50 1.01
C VAL A 91 2.65 -8.49 2.17
N PRO A 92 3.51 -9.51 2.32
CA PRO A 92 3.37 -10.39 3.49
C PRO A 92 3.52 -9.66 4.82
N THR A 93 4.37 -8.65 4.87
CA THR A 93 4.56 -7.86 6.08
C THR A 93 3.28 -7.08 6.40
N ILE A 94 2.65 -6.50 5.39
CA ILE A 94 1.39 -5.78 5.57
C ILE A 94 0.31 -6.74 6.05
N SER A 95 0.24 -7.92 5.45
CA SER A 95 -0.74 -8.92 5.84
C SER A 95 -0.54 -9.35 7.30
N GLU A 96 0.70 -9.55 7.68
CA GLU A 96 0.99 -9.93 9.07
C GLU A 96 0.65 -8.80 10.03
N LEU A 97 0.92 -7.57 9.64
CA LEU A 97 0.56 -6.41 10.43
C LEU A 97 -0.96 -6.35 10.62
N GLY A 98 -1.71 -6.63 9.55
CA GLY A 98 -3.17 -6.67 9.64
C GLY A 98 -3.65 -7.75 10.58
N SER A 99 -3.04 -8.93 10.52
CA SER A 99 -3.40 -10.01 11.43
C SER A 99 -3.12 -9.64 12.87
N TRP A 100 -2.00 -9.01 13.12
CA TRP A 100 -1.65 -8.52 14.45
C TRP A 100 -2.70 -7.51 14.94
N ALA A 101 -3.08 -6.58 14.09
CA ALA A 101 -4.06 -5.56 14.45
C ALA A 101 -5.40 -6.20 14.78
N LYS A 102 -5.80 -7.20 14.02
CA LYS A 102 -7.07 -7.88 14.23
C LYS A 102 -7.09 -8.56 15.61
N ARG A 103 -5.98 -9.16 15.99
CA ARG A 103 -5.90 -9.84 17.30
C ARG A 103 -5.87 -8.86 18.46
N ASN A 104 -5.30 -7.68 18.26
CA ASN A 104 -4.97 -6.81 19.38
C ASN A 104 -5.72 -5.48 19.37
N LEU A 105 -6.18 -5.01 18.22
CA LEU A 105 -6.78 -3.68 18.11
C LEU A 105 -8.22 -3.72 17.64
N ALA A 106 -8.73 -4.88 17.27
CA ALA A 106 -10.09 -4.98 16.74
C ALA A 106 -11.09 -4.56 17.80
N ARG A 107 -12.07 -3.74 17.39
CA ARG A 107 -13.13 -3.30 18.26
C ARG A 107 -14.44 -3.42 17.49
N PRO A 108 -15.53 -3.70 18.20
CA PRO A 108 -16.81 -3.89 17.49
C PRO A 108 -17.27 -2.67 16.73
N ASP A 109 -16.87 -1.48 17.16
CA ASP A 109 -17.30 -0.24 16.52
C ASP A 109 -16.42 0.17 15.36
N VAL A 110 -15.37 -0.60 15.06
CA VAL A 110 -14.49 -0.29 13.94
C VAL A 110 -14.98 -1.03 12.73
N ALA A 111 -15.39 -0.28 11.72
CA ALA A 111 -15.81 -0.86 10.45
C ALA A 111 -14.59 -1.18 9.62
N VAL A 112 -14.51 -2.36 9.09
CA VAL A 112 -13.39 -2.79 8.26
C VAL A 112 -13.86 -3.39 6.97
#